data_a375a6e635d5b23e22702de717041bc8
#
_entry.id   a375a6e635d5b23e22702de717041bc8
#
_cell.length_a   1.000
_cell.length_b   1.000
_cell.length_c   1.000
_cell.angle_alpha   90.00
_cell.angle_beta   90.00
_cell.angle_gamma   90.00
#
_symmetry.space_group_name_H-M   'P 1'
#
loop_
_entity.id
_entity.type
_entity.pdbx_description
1 polymer ?
#
loop_
_entity_poly.entity_id
_entity_poly.type
_entity_poly.pdbx_seq_one_letter_code
_entity_poly.pdbx_strand_id
1 'polypeptide(L)'
;MTITGRLAAALVTVAAATASIAPAQAAAPILVKSCTVAKPKPLSHMAGGTTIVYVNLGKKTAASVTFLVGYRNASSHYLRRVTDVGSFSPGATIDHTLSLYNDVTYSGAQTTQCVPVEVKWAGGTVWIAPSSH
;
A
#
# COMPACT_ATOMS: atom_id res chain seq x y z
N MET A 1 36.16 -28.04 66.26
CA MET A 1 36.50 -27.35 65.00
C MET A 1 35.26 -27.32 64.14
N THR A 2 34.60 -26.22 64.10
CA THR A 2 33.37 -26.06 63.35
C THR A 2 33.70 -25.30 62.06
N ILE A 3 33.56 -25.99 60.95
CA ILE A 3 33.71 -25.38 59.62
C ILE A 3 32.34 -24.84 59.20
N THR A 4 32.16 -23.55 59.29
CA THR A 4 30.99 -22.85 58.77
C THR A 4 31.17 -22.61 57.25
N GLY A 5 30.59 -23.47 56.45
CA GLY A 5 30.45 -23.22 55.01
C GLY A 5 29.45 -22.13 54.72
N ARG A 6 29.88 -21.00 54.25
CA ARG A 6 29.01 -19.97 53.73
C ARG A 6 28.62 -20.37 52.30
N LEU A 7 27.38 -20.79 52.11
CA LEU A 7 26.75 -20.89 50.83
C LEU A 7 26.42 -19.46 50.33
N ALA A 8 27.19 -18.98 49.39
CA ALA A 8 26.86 -17.78 48.66
C ALA A 8 25.80 -18.15 47.61
N ALA A 9 24.56 -17.77 47.87
CA ALA A 9 23.51 -17.87 46.89
C ALA A 9 23.73 -16.76 45.83
N ALA A 10 24.20 -17.15 44.67
CA ALA A 10 24.26 -16.23 43.52
C ALA A 10 22.84 -16.01 42.99
N LEU A 11 22.28 -14.86 43.28
CA LEU A 11 21.05 -14.40 42.65
C LEU A 11 21.35 -14.05 41.17
N VAL A 12 21.03 -14.96 40.28
CA VAL A 12 21.01 -14.69 38.85
C VAL A 12 19.75 -13.90 38.58
N THR A 13 19.86 -12.60 38.54
CA THR A 13 18.80 -11.74 38.01
C THR A 13 18.74 -11.90 36.51
N VAL A 14 17.86 -12.74 36.03
CA VAL A 14 17.52 -12.78 34.62
C VAL A 14 16.75 -11.49 34.31
N ALA A 15 17.44 -10.51 33.75
CA ALA A 15 16.78 -9.35 33.17
C ALA A 15 15.99 -9.83 31.95
N ALA A 16 14.68 -10.04 32.13
CA ALA A 16 13.80 -10.23 31.00
C ALA A 16 13.78 -8.92 30.18
N ALA A 17 14.54 -8.90 29.08
CA ALA A 17 14.42 -7.84 28.11
C ALA A 17 13.04 -7.95 27.47
N THR A 18 12.09 -7.19 27.97
CA THR A 18 10.83 -7.00 27.28
C THR A 18 11.12 -6.18 26.02
N ALA A 19 11.37 -6.87 24.91
CA ALA A 19 11.36 -6.23 23.60
C ALA A 19 9.94 -5.68 23.40
N SER A 20 9.75 -4.38 23.54
CA SER A 20 8.53 -3.73 23.11
C SER A 20 8.45 -3.86 21.60
N ILE A 21 7.70 -4.85 21.13
CA ILE A 21 7.34 -4.96 19.73
C ILE A 21 6.43 -3.77 19.48
N ALA A 22 6.96 -2.71 18.83
CA ALA A 22 6.12 -1.68 18.27
C ALA A 22 5.06 -2.38 17.40
N PRO A 23 3.75 -2.02 17.51
CA PRO A 23 2.76 -2.63 16.65
C PRO A 23 3.26 -2.43 15.21
N ALA A 24 3.62 -3.54 14.56
CA ALA A 24 3.97 -3.50 13.14
C ALA A 24 2.78 -2.83 12.44
N GLN A 25 3.02 -1.70 11.79
CA GLN A 25 2.02 -1.13 10.90
C GLN A 25 1.58 -2.28 10.00
N ALA A 26 0.28 -2.62 10.06
CA ALA A 26 -0.24 -3.67 9.22
C ALA A 26 0.21 -3.37 7.80
N ALA A 27 1.06 -4.23 7.23
CA ALA A 27 1.53 -4.08 5.87
C ALA A 27 0.31 -3.90 4.97
N ALA A 28 0.39 -2.97 4.02
CA ALA A 28 -0.69 -2.76 3.07
C ALA A 28 -1.07 -4.09 2.43
N PRO A 29 -2.35 -4.46 2.38
CA PRO A 29 -2.77 -5.74 1.81
C PRO A 29 -2.65 -5.76 0.28
N ILE A 30 -2.26 -4.66 -0.33
CA ILE A 30 -2.09 -4.49 -1.78
C ILE A 30 -0.63 -4.15 -2.07
N LEU A 31 -0.02 -4.94 -2.95
CA LEU A 31 1.31 -4.67 -3.48
C LEU A 31 1.20 -4.11 -4.89
N VAL A 32 1.57 -2.85 -5.09
CA VAL A 32 1.62 -2.25 -6.42
C VAL A 32 2.93 -2.66 -7.10
N LYS A 33 2.82 -3.31 -8.24
CA LYS A 33 3.97 -3.72 -9.06
C LYS A 33 4.37 -2.67 -10.09
N SER A 34 3.39 -2.01 -10.70
CA SER A 34 3.64 -0.92 -11.63
C SER A 34 2.47 0.06 -11.66
N CYS A 35 2.78 1.29 -12.00
CA CYS A 35 1.83 2.38 -12.07
C CYS A 35 2.29 3.30 -13.18
N THR A 36 1.51 3.36 -14.26
CA THR A 36 1.83 4.17 -15.44
C THR A 36 0.62 4.97 -15.87
N VAL A 37 0.87 6.19 -16.31
CA VAL A 37 -0.16 7.06 -16.87
C VAL A 37 0.00 7.09 -18.37
N ALA A 38 -1.02 6.61 -19.08
CA ALA A 38 -1.05 6.66 -20.55
C ALA A 38 -1.52 8.04 -21.00
N LYS A 39 -0.81 8.60 -22.00
CA LYS A 39 -1.22 9.85 -22.66
C LYS A 39 -2.50 9.62 -23.45
N PRO A 40 -3.46 10.57 -23.44
CA PRO A 40 -4.56 10.52 -24.38
C PRO A 40 -4.02 10.60 -25.79
N LYS A 41 -4.45 9.71 -26.66
CA LYS A 41 -4.10 9.76 -28.10
C LYS A 41 -5.03 10.75 -28.79
N PRO A 42 -4.49 11.82 -29.42
CA PRO A 42 -5.32 12.93 -29.94
C PRO A 42 -6.34 12.54 -31.01
N LEU A 43 -6.22 11.38 -31.63
CA LEU A 43 -7.10 10.96 -32.75
C LEU A 43 -8.03 9.79 -32.38
N SER A 44 -7.99 9.29 -31.16
CA SER A 44 -8.72 8.06 -30.82
C SER A 44 -9.88 8.23 -29.86
N HIS A 45 -10.23 9.43 -29.43
CA HIS A 45 -11.24 9.71 -28.40
C HIS A 45 -11.04 8.90 -27.07
N MET A 46 -9.91 8.23 -26.94
CA MET A 46 -9.57 7.51 -25.72
C MET A 46 -8.99 8.48 -24.70
N ALA A 47 -9.73 8.73 -23.65
CA ALA A 47 -9.19 9.40 -22.48
C ALA A 47 -7.93 8.66 -22.02
N GLY A 48 -6.89 9.39 -21.64
CA GLY A 48 -5.73 8.80 -20.99
C GLY A 48 -6.17 8.03 -19.75
N GLY A 49 -5.48 6.93 -19.44
CA GLY A 49 -5.79 6.10 -18.29
C GLY A 49 -4.57 5.92 -17.41
N THR A 50 -4.81 5.55 -16.17
CA THR A 50 -3.76 5.04 -15.27
C THR A 50 -3.81 3.53 -15.29
N THR A 51 -2.75 2.90 -15.75
CA THR A 51 -2.60 1.44 -15.69
C THR A 51 -1.89 1.08 -14.39
N ILE A 52 -2.56 0.32 -13.56
CA ILE A 52 -2.04 -0.16 -12.28
C ILE A 52 -1.98 -1.68 -12.33
N VAL A 53 -0.79 -2.22 -12.08
CA VAL A 53 -0.60 -3.66 -11.87
C VAL A 53 -0.35 -3.87 -10.39
N TYR A 54 -1.19 -4.65 -9.74
CA TYR A 54 -1.11 -4.89 -8.31
C TYR A 54 -1.53 -6.31 -7.94
N VAL A 55 -1.14 -6.72 -6.74
CA VAL A 55 -1.46 -8.04 -6.18
C VAL A 55 -2.24 -7.87 -4.89
N ASN A 56 -3.31 -8.64 -4.74
CA ASN A 56 -3.99 -8.78 -3.45
C ASN A 56 -3.19 -9.73 -2.55
N LEU A 57 -2.48 -9.18 -1.57
CA LEU A 57 -1.73 -9.95 -0.58
C LEU A 57 -2.61 -10.36 0.62
N GLY A 58 -3.84 -9.88 0.68
CA GLY A 58 -4.78 -10.21 1.74
C GLY A 58 -5.26 -11.66 1.65
N LYS A 59 -5.96 -12.11 2.68
CA LYS A 59 -6.55 -13.45 2.76
C LYS A 59 -8.00 -13.49 2.29
N LYS A 60 -8.57 -12.35 1.96
CA LYS A 60 -9.96 -12.17 1.53
C LYS A 60 -10.02 -11.61 0.12
N THR A 61 -11.13 -11.88 -0.57
CA THR A 61 -11.44 -11.25 -1.85
C THR A 61 -11.70 -9.76 -1.66
N ALA A 62 -11.03 -8.92 -2.43
CA ALA A 62 -11.28 -7.49 -2.46
C ALA A 62 -12.41 -7.16 -3.44
N ALA A 63 -13.36 -6.37 -3.00
CA ALA A 63 -14.46 -5.86 -3.85
C ALA A 63 -14.12 -4.53 -4.49
N SER A 64 -13.27 -3.73 -3.87
CA SER A 64 -12.70 -2.53 -4.47
C SER A 64 -11.37 -2.16 -3.84
N VAL A 65 -10.51 -1.54 -4.64
CA VAL A 65 -9.22 -1.00 -4.18
C VAL A 65 -9.15 0.45 -4.65
N THR A 66 -8.93 1.36 -3.72
CA THR A 66 -8.74 2.78 -4.02
C THR A 66 -7.27 3.14 -3.89
N PHE A 67 -6.77 3.79 -4.92
CA PHE A 67 -5.40 4.28 -4.98
C PHE A 67 -5.38 5.80 -4.95
N LEU A 68 -4.39 6.37 -4.28
CA LEU A 68 -4.01 7.75 -4.47
C LEU A 68 -2.93 7.77 -5.56
N VAL A 69 -3.25 8.36 -6.69
CA VAL A 69 -2.34 8.48 -7.83
C VAL A 69 -1.73 9.87 -7.81
N GLY A 70 -0.43 9.91 -7.64
CA GLY A 70 0.38 11.11 -7.77
C GLY A 70 1.01 11.18 -9.15
N TYR A 71 0.85 12.29 -9.82
CA TYR A 71 1.42 12.56 -11.11
C TYR A 71 2.21 13.86 -11.06
N ARG A 72 3.45 13.82 -11.49
CA ARG A 72 4.34 14.99 -11.51
C ARG A 72 5.08 15.08 -12.83
N ASN A 73 5.07 16.26 -13.42
CA ASN A 73 5.98 16.66 -14.49
C ASN A 73 6.72 17.96 -14.09
N ALA A 74 7.48 18.54 -15.03
CA ALA A 74 8.27 19.75 -14.74
C ALA A 74 7.44 20.96 -14.31
N SER A 75 6.14 21.01 -14.67
CA SER A 75 5.29 22.19 -14.48
C SER A 75 4.07 21.95 -13.59
N SER A 76 3.76 20.68 -13.27
CA SER A 76 2.49 20.34 -12.62
C SER A 76 2.62 19.15 -11.69
N HIS A 77 1.83 19.17 -10.61
CA HIS A 77 1.67 18.06 -9.70
C HIS A 77 0.19 17.83 -9.43
N TYR A 78 -0.29 16.64 -9.72
CA TYR A 78 -1.69 16.26 -9.53
C TYR A 78 -1.78 15.08 -8.58
N LEU A 79 -2.80 15.10 -7.74
CA LEU A 79 -3.21 13.97 -6.90
C LEU A 79 -4.65 13.62 -7.24
N ARG A 80 -4.90 12.36 -7.51
CA ARG A 80 -6.24 11.84 -7.80
C ARG A 80 -6.49 10.54 -7.06
N ARG A 81 -7.69 10.37 -6.56
CA ARG A 81 -8.16 9.08 -6.05
C ARG A 81 -8.80 8.31 -7.20
N VAL A 82 -8.36 7.08 -7.37
CA VAL A 82 -8.87 6.19 -8.42
C VAL A 82 -9.29 4.88 -7.76
N THR A 83 -10.51 4.42 -8.02
CA THR A 83 -11.05 3.22 -7.42
C THR A 83 -11.25 2.16 -8.50
N ASP A 84 -10.65 1.01 -8.28
CA ASP A 84 -10.87 -0.19 -9.09
C ASP A 84 -11.91 -1.07 -8.38
N VAL A 85 -13.00 -1.34 -9.08
CA VAL A 85 -14.13 -2.14 -8.55
C VAL A 85 -14.18 -3.47 -9.28
N GLY A 86 -14.28 -4.55 -8.53
CA GLY A 86 -14.33 -5.89 -9.12
C GLY A 86 -14.42 -6.98 -8.08
N SER A 87 -13.82 -8.10 -8.39
CA SER A 87 -13.71 -9.25 -7.48
C SER A 87 -12.28 -9.78 -7.60
N PHE A 88 -11.43 -9.37 -6.66
CA PHE A 88 -10.00 -9.64 -6.72
C PHE A 88 -9.63 -10.68 -5.67
N SER A 89 -9.40 -11.90 -6.11
CA SER A 89 -9.08 -13.04 -5.24
C SER A 89 -7.74 -12.86 -4.52
N PRO A 90 -7.57 -13.47 -3.34
CA PRO A 90 -6.26 -13.50 -2.66
C PRO A 90 -5.17 -14.06 -3.57
N GLY A 91 -4.03 -13.37 -3.63
CA GLY A 91 -2.90 -13.75 -4.46
C GLY A 91 -3.02 -13.41 -5.95
N ALA A 92 -4.19 -12.93 -6.40
CA ALA A 92 -4.37 -12.56 -7.79
C ALA A 92 -3.56 -11.32 -8.17
N THR A 93 -3.01 -11.35 -9.38
CA THR A 93 -2.41 -10.17 -10.02
C THR A 93 -3.46 -9.51 -10.89
N ILE A 94 -3.68 -8.24 -10.65
CA ILE A 94 -4.66 -7.41 -11.37
C ILE A 94 -3.90 -6.42 -12.24
N ASP A 95 -4.30 -6.32 -13.50
CA ASP A 95 -3.78 -5.36 -14.47
C ASP A 95 -4.97 -4.61 -15.07
N HIS A 96 -5.21 -3.41 -14.55
CA HIS A 96 -6.35 -2.60 -15.00
C HIS A 96 -5.92 -1.21 -15.37
N THR A 97 -6.57 -0.68 -16.42
CA THR A 97 -6.46 0.72 -16.82
C THR A 97 -7.72 1.45 -16.35
N LEU A 98 -7.51 2.44 -15.49
CA LEU A 98 -8.58 3.25 -14.90
C LEU A 98 -8.60 4.63 -15.56
N SER A 99 -9.78 5.15 -15.81
CA SER A 99 -9.95 6.43 -16.48
C SER A 99 -9.37 7.59 -15.68
N LEU A 100 -8.59 8.44 -16.34
CA LEU A 100 -8.19 9.75 -15.82
C LEU A 100 -9.11 10.84 -16.36
N TYR A 101 -9.37 11.82 -15.52
CA TYR A 101 -10.08 13.02 -15.95
C TYR A 101 -9.20 13.84 -16.90
N ASN A 102 -9.85 14.50 -17.86
CA ASN A 102 -9.22 15.16 -19.02
C ASN A 102 -8.39 16.43 -18.70
N ASP A 103 -8.23 16.79 -17.45
CA ASP A 103 -7.58 18.03 -17.02
C ASP A 103 -6.07 17.90 -16.74
N VAL A 104 -5.51 16.72 -16.97
CA VAL A 104 -4.09 16.48 -16.75
C VAL A 104 -3.30 16.78 -18.02
N THR A 105 -2.53 17.82 -18.00
CA THR A 105 -1.61 18.16 -19.09
C THR A 105 -0.34 17.31 -19.01
N TYR A 106 -0.09 16.56 -20.06
CA TYR A 106 1.09 15.69 -20.17
C TYR A 106 2.16 16.37 -21.00
N SER A 107 3.17 16.93 -20.38
CA SER A 107 4.33 17.48 -21.10
C SER A 107 5.63 17.10 -20.38
N GLY A 108 6.60 16.61 -21.17
CA GLY A 108 7.93 16.26 -20.68
C GLY A 108 8.02 14.95 -19.89
N ALA A 109 9.12 14.77 -19.17
CA ALA A 109 9.35 13.62 -18.33
C ALA A 109 8.37 13.59 -17.15
N GLN A 110 7.85 12.42 -16.84
CA GLN A 110 6.78 12.22 -15.87
C GLN A 110 7.20 11.23 -14.80
N THR A 111 6.80 11.52 -13.55
CA THR A 111 6.87 10.58 -12.44
C THR A 111 5.47 10.27 -11.97
N THR A 112 5.14 8.99 -11.89
CA THR A 112 3.83 8.52 -11.45
C THR A 112 4.00 7.63 -10.23
N GLN A 113 3.15 7.83 -9.23
CA GLN A 113 3.12 7.02 -8.02
C GLN A 113 1.67 6.64 -7.71
N CYS A 114 1.45 5.35 -7.46
CA CYS A 114 0.16 4.83 -7.02
C CYS A 114 0.32 4.22 -5.63
N VAL A 115 -0.44 4.73 -4.68
CA VAL A 115 -0.42 4.26 -3.29
C VAL A 115 -1.81 3.72 -2.95
N PRO A 116 -1.96 2.46 -2.53
CA PRO A 116 -3.24 1.95 -2.06
C PRO A 116 -3.63 2.65 -0.75
N VAL A 117 -4.84 3.20 -0.70
CA VAL A 117 -5.32 3.95 0.46
C VAL A 117 -6.56 3.36 1.10
N GLU A 118 -7.32 2.54 0.37
CA GLU A 118 -8.50 1.87 0.90
C GLU A 118 -8.74 0.55 0.17
N VAL A 119 -9.14 -0.47 0.91
CA VAL A 119 -9.61 -1.74 0.36
C VAL A 119 -10.94 -2.08 1.00
N LYS A 120 -11.97 -2.28 0.20
CA LYS A 120 -13.25 -2.84 0.63
C LYS A 120 -13.25 -4.33 0.32
N TRP A 121 -13.39 -5.13 1.37
CA TRP A 121 -13.45 -6.58 1.25
C TRP A 121 -14.86 -7.05 0.91
N ALA A 122 -14.98 -8.18 0.26
CA ALA A 122 -16.29 -8.76 -0.13
C ALA A 122 -17.22 -8.97 1.07
N GLY A 123 -16.70 -9.21 2.26
CA GLY A 123 -17.48 -9.35 3.49
C GLY A 123 -17.97 -8.04 4.12
N GLY A 124 -17.66 -6.89 3.53
CA GLY A 124 -18.07 -5.57 4.03
C GLY A 124 -17.09 -4.88 4.97
N THR A 125 -16.01 -5.55 5.37
CA THR A 125 -14.93 -4.91 6.14
C THR A 125 -14.10 -4.00 5.24
N VAL A 126 -13.47 -2.99 5.82
CA VAL A 126 -12.67 -1.99 5.10
C VAL A 126 -11.31 -1.87 5.75
N TRP A 127 -10.27 -1.84 4.91
CA TRP A 127 -8.93 -1.44 5.32
C TRP A 127 -8.67 -0.02 4.83
N ILE A 128 -8.13 0.82 5.67
CA ILE A 128 -7.73 2.19 5.35
C ILE A 128 -6.26 2.33 5.68
N ALA A 129 -5.49 2.90 4.76
CA ALA A 129 -4.07 3.15 4.98
C ALA A 129 -3.87 4.11 6.15
N PRO A 130 -2.89 3.86 7.04
CA PRO A 130 -2.56 4.81 8.08
C PRO A 130 -2.14 6.14 7.46
N SER A 131 -2.62 7.24 8.06
CA SER A 131 -2.21 8.58 7.65
C SER A 131 -0.72 8.73 7.91
N SER A 132 0.05 9.03 6.86
CA SER A 132 1.42 9.50 7.05
C SER A 132 1.37 10.97 7.49
N HIS A 133 1.81 11.21 8.72
CA HIS A 133 2.06 12.57 9.19
C HIS A 133 3.45 13.05 8.79
#